data_3d370cfe19f4ec0cd9d0a2be7f5888dc
#
_entry.id   3d370cfe19f4ec0cd9d0a2be7f5888dc
#
_cell.length_a   1.000
_cell.length_b   1.000
_cell.length_c   1.000
_cell.angle_alpha   90.00
_cell.angle_beta   90.00
_cell.angle_gamma   90.00
#
_symmetry.space_group_name_H-M   'P 1'
#
loop_
_entity.id
_entity.type
_entity.pdbx_description
1 polymer ?
#
loop_
_entity_poly.entity_id
_entity_poly.type
_entity_poly.pdbx_seq_one_letter_code
_entity_poly.pdbx_strand_id
1 'polypeptide(L)'
;MMPYIKEIRKALKCHVAAFPINLRTTEEHPTFFNLPDNNGCTCPSPYKTSFPTALDPMQCNRYEIGKFAKEAFELGVNYLGVCCLANPMLIRQVAEAVGLTVPSSKYREDMTNHMLFGTGKNIPNHQKDYADKA
;
A
#
# COMPACT_ATOMS: atom_id res chain seq x y z
N MET A 1 -2.93 -10.46 -3.80
CA MET A 1 -3.90 -9.94 -4.81
C MET A 1 -3.42 -10.16 -6.24
N MET A 2 -2.20 -9.71 -6.62
CA MET A 2 -1.71 -9.79 -8.01
C MET A 2 -1.74 -11.20 -8.64
N PRO A 3 -1.37 -12.29 -7.96
CA PRO A 3 -1.50 -13.63 -8.54
C PRO A 3 -2.93 -13.96 -9.00
N TYR A 4 -3.91 -13.63 -8.16
CA TYR A 4 -5.33 -13.87 -8.50
C TYR A 4 -5.81 -13.03 -9.70
N ILE A 5 -5.39 -11.77 -9.81
CA ILE A 5 -5.72 -10.92 -10.96
C ILE A 5 -5.15 -11.50 -12.24
N LYS A 6 -3.92 -12.02 -12.22
CA LYS A 6 -3.28 -12.68 -13.37
C LYS A 6 -4.11 -13.88 -13.84
N GLU A 7 -4.55 -14.72 -12.93
CA GLU A 7 -5.38 -15.89 -13.27
C GLU A 7 -6.76 -15.46 -13.80
N ILE A 8 -7.40 -14.49 -13.18
CA ILE A 8 -8.68 -13.95 -13.66
C ILE A 8 -8.54 -13.40 -15.09
N ARG A 9 -7.47 -12.63 -15.37
CA ARG A 9 -7.25 -12.08 -16.71
C ARG A 9 -6.95 -13.13 -17.77
N LYS A 10 -6.31 -14.23 -17.41
CA LYS A 10 -6.14 -15.36 -18.32
C LYS A 10 -7.48 -16.03 -18.68
N ALA A 11 -8.35 -16.17 -17.68
CA ALA A 11 -9.63 -16.88 -17.84
C ALA A 11 -10.73 -16.03 -18.49
N LEU A 12 -10.73 -14.70 -18.28
CA LEU A 12 -11.82 -13.83 -18.68
C LEU A 12 -11.37 -12.77 -19.68
N LYS A 13 -12.22 -12.53 -20.70
CA LYS A 13 -12.06 -11.46 -21.70
C LYS A 13 -12.92 -10.21 -21.41
N CYS A 14 -13.76 -10.27 -20.38
CA CYS A 14 -14.60 -9.13 -19.98
C CYS A 14 -13.83 -8.08 -19.18
N HIS A 15 -14.48 -6.96 -18.88
CA HIS A 15 -13.94 -5.95 -17.96
C HIS A 15 -13.72 -6.53 -16.57
N VAL A 16 -12.62 -6.13 -15.94
CA VAL A 16 -12.23 -6.59 -14.60
C VAL A 16 -12.10 -5.38 -13.69
N ALA A 17 -12.67 -5.48 -12.50
CA ALA A 17 -12.51 -4.53 -11.41
C ALA A 17 -11.64 -5.13 -10.30
N ALA A 18 -10.78 -4.32 -9.69
CA ALA A 18 -9.94 -4.75 -8.57
C ALA A 18 -9.91 -3.71 -7.44
N PHE A 19 -10.35 -4.14 -6.26
CA PHE A 19 -10.45 -3.34 -5.05
C PHE A 19 -9.78 -4.09 -3.89
N PRO A 20 -8.45 -4.07 -3.76
CA PRO A 20 -7.80 -4.71 -2.64
C PRO A 20 -8.16 -4.02 -1.32
N ILE A 21 -8.19 -4.80 -0.26
CA ILE A 21 -8.05 -4.27 1.09
C ILE A 21 -6.58 -3.92 1.27
N ASN A 22 -6.27 -2.71 1.73
CA ASN A 22 -4.91 -2.19 1.78
C ASN A 22 -4.10 -2.70 2.98
N LEU A 23 -4.18 -3.99 3.27
CA LEU A 23 -3.45 -4.64 4.34
C LEU A 23 -2.37 -5.56 3.76
N ARG A 24 -1.18 -5.51 4.35
CA ARG A 24 -0.11 -6.46 4.04
C ARG A 24 -0.49 -7.83 4.56
N THR A 25 -0.35 -8.81 3.71
CA THR A 25 -0.52 -10.22 4.03
C THR A 25 0.72 -10.99 3.57
N THR A 26 0.94 -12.18 4.11
CA THR A 26 2.04 -13.06 3.72
C THR A 26 1.50 -14.30 3.01
N GLU A 27 2.39 -15.09 2.42
CA GLU A 27 1.99 -16.39 1.85
C GLU A 27 1.49 -17.35 2.92
N GLU A 28 2.07 -17.30 4.10
CA GLU A 28 1.67 -18.09 5.27
C GLU A 28 0.32 -17.60 5.85
N HIS A 29 0.11 -16.29 5.83
CA HIS A 29 -1.12 -15.65 6.32
C HIS A 29 -1.76 -14.82 5.20
N PRO A 30 -2.45 -15.45 4.23
CA PRO A 30 -2.95 -14.78 3.04
C PRO A 30 -4.18 -13.90 3.30
N THR A 31 -4.74 -13.95 4.50
CA THR A 31 -5.87 -13.12 4.91
C THR A 31 -5.52 -12.28 6.14
N PHE A 32 -6.07 -11.06 6.21
CA PHE A 32 -5.80 -10.17 7.34
C PHE A 32 -6.41 -10.66 8.66
N PHE A 33 -7.34 -11.60 8.62
CA PHE A 33 -7.92 -12.19 9.82
C PHE A 33 -6.92 -13.02 10.62
N ASN A 34 -5.92 -13.58 9.94
CA ASN A 34 -4.97 -14.53 10.51
C ASN A 34 -3.58 -13.93 10.73
N LEU A 35 -3.41 -12.63 10.49
CA LEU A 35 -2.12 -11.96 10.72
C LEU A 35 -1.78 -12.02 12.21
N PRO A 36 -0.61 -12.55 12.58
CA PRO A 36 -0.18 -12.62 13.97
C PRO A 36 0.04 -11.22 14.53
N ASP A 37 -0.23 -11.05 15.82
CA ASP A 37 0.07 -9.81 16.54
C ASP A 37 1.56 -9.80 16.93
N ASN A 38 2.41 -9.49 15.96
CA ASN A 38 3.87 -9.46 16.14
C ASN A 38 4.41 -8.04 16.40
N ASN A 39 3.55 -7.11 16.80
CA ASN A 39 3.91 -5.70 16.89
C ASN A 39 4.80 -5.34 18.10
N GLY A 40 5.28 -6.34 18.86
CA GLY A 40 6.07 -6.10 20.07
C GLY A 40 5.31 -5.33 21.15
N CYS A 41 4.03 -5.04 20.90
CA CYS A 41 3.16 -4.45 21.89
C CYS A 41 2.79 -5.52 22.91
N THR A 42 3.05 -5.23 24.17
CA THR A 42 2.59 -6.05 25.29
C THR A 42 1.10 -5.85 25.60
N CYS A 43 0.41 -5.02 24.81
CA CYS A 43 -1.04 -4.86 24.86
C CYS A 43 -1.67 -6.20 24.49
N PRO A 44 -2.36 -6.88 25.41
CA PRO A 44 -2.93 -8.18 25.10
C PRO A 44 -4.03 -8.01 24.05
N SER A 45 -3.72 -8.36 22.79
CA SER A 45 -4.80 -8.74 21.90
C SER A 45 -5.36 -10.05 22.46
N PRO A 46 -6.61 -10.08 22.90
CA PRO A 46 -7.21 -11.31 23.41
C PRO A 46 -7.28 -12.41 22.35
N TYR A 47 -7.01 -12.06 21.10
CA TYR A 47 -7.15 -12.92 19.93
C TYR A 47 -5.83 -13.47 19.39
N LYS A 48 -4.68 -13.07 19.92
CA LYS A 48 -3.34 -13.42 19.39
C LYS A 48 -3.14 -13.08 17.91
N THR A 49 -4.04 -12.31 17.32
CA THR A 49 -4.02 -11.84 15.94
C THR A 49 -4.18 -10.33 15.91
N SER A 50 -3.69 -9.68 14.86
CA SER A 50 -3.85 -8.24 14.68
C SER A 50 -5.31 -7.81 14.45
N PHE A 51 -6.12 -8.71 13.90
CA PHE A 51 -7.56 -8.48 13.75
C PHE A 51 -8.30 -8.72 15.07
N PRO A 52 -9.29 -7.88 15.44
CA PRO A 52 -9.76 -6.69 14.72
C PRO A 52 -9.10 -5.37 15.15
N THR A 53 -8.25 -5.34 16.17
CA THR A 53 -7.91 -4.13 16.92
C THR A 53 -6.53 -3.54 16.65
N ALA A 54 -5.65 -4.24 15.95
CA ALA A 54 -4.25 -3.85 15.73
C ALA A 54 -3.84 -3.93 14.25
N LEU A 55 -4.68 -3.42 13.34
CA LEU A 55 -4.45 -3.49 11.90
C LEU A 55 -3.62 -2.32 11.34
N ASP A 56 -3.48 -1.22 12.07
CA ASP A 56 -2.82 -0.02 11.57
C ASP A 56 -1.38 -0.27 11.07
N PRO A 57 -0.52 -1.02 11.79
CA PRO A 57 0.84 -1.33 11.32
C PRO A 57 0.87 -2.17 10.05
N MET A 58 -0.22 -2.86 9.75
CA MET A 58 -0.34 -3.74 8.59
C MET A 58 -0.80 -3.00 7.33
N GLN A 59 -1.16 -1.72 7.43
CA GLN A 59 -1.61 -0.96 6.26
C GLN A 59 -0.49 -0.78 5.23
N CYS A 60 -0.85 -0.99 3.98
CA CYS A 60 0.03 -0.67 2.86
C CYS A 60 0.23 0.84 2.76
N ASN A 61 1.44 1.25 2.46
CA ASN A 61 1.72 2.64 2.16
C ASN A 61 1.31 2.99 0.72
N ARG A 62 1.35 4.30 0.40
CA ARG A 62 0.98 4.79 -0.94
C ARG A 62 1.82 4.20 -2.08
N TYR A 63 3.10 3.92 -1.84
CA TYR A 63 3.99 3.38 -2.87
C TYR A 63 3.62 1.93 -3.22
N GLU A 64 3.26 1.13 -2.23
CA GLU A 64 2.79 -0.24 -2.43
C GLU A 64 1.46 -0.27 -3.20
N ILE A 65 0.54 0.65 -2.86
CA ILE A 65 -0.74 0.80 -3.58
C ILE A 65 -0.49 1.31 -5.00
N GLY A 66 0.41 2.26 -5.20
CA GLY A 66 0.79 2.73 -6.53
C GLY A 66 1.39 1.64 -7.40
N LYS A 67 2.29 0.83 -6.84
CA LYS A 67 2.85 -0.34 -7.52
C LYS A 67 1.76 -1.33 -7.94
N PHE A 68 0.87 -1.67 -7.01
CA PHE A 68 -0.29 -2.51 -7.31
C PHE A 68 -1.13 -1.95 -8.47
N ALA A 69 -1.48 -0.65 -8.40
CA ALA A 69 -2.34 -0.01 -9.40
C ALA A 69 -1.69 -0.05 -10.79
N LYS A 70 -0.40 0.26 -10.89
CA LYS A 70 0.36 0.22 -12.14
C LYS A 70 0.38 -1.20 -12.73
N GLU A 71 0.77 -2.20 -11.94
CA GLU A 71 0.82 -3.59 -12.41
C GLU A 71 -0.55 -4.12 -12.82
N ALA A 72 -1.61 -3.81 -12.07
CA ALA A 72 -2.96 -4.23 -12.39
C ALA A 72 -3.48 -3.54 -13.68
N PHE A 73 -3.17 -2.26 -13.87
CA PHE A 73 -3.52 -1.52 -15.09
C PHE A 73 -2.82 -2.11 -16.32
N GLU A 74 -1.52 -2.41 -16.23
CA GLU A 74 -0.75 -3.03 -17.29
C GLU A 74 -1.27 -4.44 -17.67
N LEU A 75 -1.88 -5.14 -16.72
CA LEU A 75 -2.59 -6.40 -16.99
C LEU A 75 -3.99 -6.21 -17.59
N GLY A 76 -4.43 -4.99 -17.81
CA GLY A 76 -5.73 -4.68 -18.41
C GLY A 76 -6.89 -4.73 -17.42
N VAL A 77 -6.67 -4.47 -16.14
CA VAL A 77 -7.75 -4.20 -15.19
C VAL A 77 -8.35 -2.84 -15.53
N ASN A 78 -9.68 -2.79 -15.68
CA ASN A 78 -10.38 -1.62 -16.20
C ASN A 78 -10.87 -0.67 -15.12
N TYR A 79 -11.11 -1.17 -13.93
CA TYR A 79 -11.59 -0.38 -12.81
C TYR A 79 -10.77 -0.69 -11.55
N LEU A 80 -10.05 0.32 -11.07
CA LEU A 80 -9.11 0.21 -9.95
C LEU A 80 -9.58 1.06 -8.79
N GLY A 81 -9.41 0.55 -7.59
CA GLY A 81 -9.70 1.26 -6.37
C GLY A 81 -9.05 0.60 -5.16
N VAL A 82 -9.46 1.00 -3.99
CA VAL A 82 -9.07 0.43 -2.71
C VAL A 82 -10.34 0.19 -1.90
N CYS A 83 -10.43 -0.96 -1.25
CA CYS A 83 -11.58 -1.33 -0.44
C CYS A 83 -11.46 -0.73 0.99
N CYS A 84 -11.65 -1.54 2.01
CA CYS A 84 -11.61 -1.12 3.41
C CYS A 84 -10.28 -0.44 3.77
N LEU A 85 -10.34 0.50 4.72
CA LEU A 85 -9.21 1.33 5.16
C LEU A 85 -8.66 2.27 4.05
N ALA A 86 -9.44 2.49 3.00
CA ALA A 86 -9.10 3.46 1.97
C ALA A 86 -9.11 4.89 2.55
N ASN A 87 -8.21 5.71 2.05
CA ASN A 87 -8.21 7.14 2.30
C ASN A 87 -7.98 7.91 0.99
N PRO A 88 -8.30 9.21 0.94
CA PRO A 88 -8.16 10.01 -0.29
C PRO A 88 -6.75 10.00 -0.89
N MET A 89 -5.71 9.89 -0.06
CA MET A 89 -4.32 9.85 -0.53
C MET A 89 -4.02 8.57 -1.31
N LEU A 90 -4.57 7.42 -0.89
CA LEU A 90 -4.39 6.16 -1.61
C LEU A 90 -5.13 6.17 -2.95
N ILE A 91 -6.34 6.72 -3.00
CA ILE A 91 -7.10 6.85 -4.26
C ILE A 91 -6.39 7.80 -5.22
N ARG A 92 -5.86 8.93 -4.74
CA ARG A 92 -5.01 9.81 -5.55
C ARG A 92 -3.81 9.05 -6.11
N GLN A 93 -3.13 8.27 -5.28
CA GLN A 93 -1.98 7.49 -5.70
C GLN A 93 -2.32 6.43 -6.75
N VAL A 94 -3.49 5.78 -6.65
CA VAL A 94 -3.98 4.87 -7.70
C VAL A 94 -4.12 5.61 -9.03
N ALA A 95 -4.76 6.78 -9.04
CA ALA A 95 -4.94 7.59 -10.24
C ALA A 95 -3.59 8.04 -10.83
N GLU A 96 -2.69 8.57 -10.00
CA GLU A 96 -1.36 9.01 -10.43
C GLU A 96 -0.50 7.87 -10.99
N ALA A 97 -0.59 6.68 -10.40
CA ALA A 97 0.17 5.51 -10.83
C ALA A 97 -0.22 5.01 -12.23
N VAL A 98 -1.45 5.27 -12.67
CA VAL A 98 -1.93 4.95 -14.03
C VAL A 98 -1.84 6.14 -14.99
N GLY A 99 -1.13 7.20 -14.60
CA GLY A 99 -0.84 8.35 -15.46
C GLY A 99 -1.90 9.46 -15.45
N LEU A 100 -2.87 9.42 -14.53
CA LEU A 100 -3.87 10.48 -14.40
C LEU A 100 -3.36 11.60 -13.48
N THR A 101 -3.60 12.83 -13.86
CA THR A 101 -3.41 14.02 -13.01
C THR A 101 -4.75 14.48 -12.49
N VAL A 102 -4.97 14.35 -11.20
CA VAL A 102 -6.21 14.76 -10.54
C VAL A 102 -6.04 16.10 -9.83
N PRO A 103 -7.10 16.86 -9.56
CA PRO A 103 -7.00 18.18 -8.90
C PRO A 103 -6.26 18.14 -7.57
N SER A 104 -6.32 17.01 -6.84
CA SER A 104 -5.60 16.81 -5.58
C SER A 104 -4.10 16.52 -5.75
N SER A 105 -3.60 16.28 -6.96
CA SER A 105 -2.17 16.04 -7.22
C SER A 105 -1.29 17.24 -6.84
N LYS A 106 -1.86 18.46 -6.87
CA LYS A 106 -1.17 19.68 -6.39
C LYS A 106 -0.78 19.67 -4.90
N TYR A 107 -1.41 18.80 -4.13
CA TYR A 107 -1.13 18.62 -2.69
C TYR A 107 -0.24 17.40 -2.43
N ARG A 108 0.42 16.88 -3.47
CA ARG A 108 1.37 15.79 -3.32
C ARG A 108 2.53 16.26 -2.44
N GLU A 109 2.94 15.41 -1.52
CA GLU A 109 4.04 15.70 -0.61
C GLU A 109 5.37 15.78 -1.36
N ASP A 110 6.13 16.82 -1.09
CA ASP A 110 7.54 16.90 -1.50
C ASP A 110 8.38 16.11 -0.49
N MET A 111 8.89 14.98 -0.95
CA MET A 111 9.70 14.08 -0.12
C MET A 111 11.20 14.41 -0.14
N THR A 112 11.63 15.46 -0.84
CA THR A 112 13.06 15.79 -0.97
C THR A 112 13.74 16.03 0.37
N ASN A 113 13.01 16.59 1.34
CA ASN A 113 13.50 16.87 2.69
C ASN A 113 12.97 15.86 3.73
N HIS A 114 12.48 14.70 3.30
CA HIS A 114 12.03 13.69 4.24
C HIS A 114 13.20 13.16 5.09
N MET A 115 12.98 13.01 6.38
CA MET A 115 14.01 12.67 7.36
C MET A 115 14.82 11.40 7.02
N LEU A 116 14.14 10.35 6.50
CA LEU A 116 14.77 9.07 6.18
C LEU A 116 14.95 8.83 4.67
N PHE A 117 13.97 9.26 3.86
CA PHE A 117 13.91 8.92 2.42
C PHE A 117 14.16 10.13 1.52
N GLY A 118 14.52 11.27 2.09
CA GLY A 118 14.77 12.48 1.33
C GLY A 118 16.09 12.43 0.57
N THR A 119 16.12 13.13 -0.55
CA THR A 119 17.32 13.30 -1.39
C THR A 119 17.87 14.73 -1.33
N GLY A 120 17.25 15.59 -0.52
CA GLY A 120 17.62 17.00 -0.38
C GLY A 120 18.99 17.20 0.26
N LYS A 121 19.72 18.23 -0.22
CA LYS A 121 21.05 18.55 0.30
C LYS A 121 21.06 19.03 1.76
N ASN A 122 19.90 19.44 2.27
CA ASN A 122 19.73 20.03 3.62
C ASN A 122 19.40 19.02 4.72
N ILE A 123 19.41 17.72 4.41
CA ILE A 123 19.18 16.68 5.41
C ILE A 123 20.37 16.67 6.37
N PRO A 124 20.17 16.83 7.70
CA PRO A 124 21.24 16.79 8.67
C PRO A 124 22.01 15.46 8.64
N ASN A 125 23.32 15.52 8.83
CA ASN A 125 24.19 14.33 8.72
C ASN A 125 23.76 13.16 9.63
N HIS A 126 23.34 13.46 10.86
CA HIS A 126 22.85 12.42 11.78
C HIS A 126 21.59 11.70 11.30
N GLN A 127 20.80 12.30 10.39
CA GLN A 127 19.64 11.67 9.78
C GLN A 127 20.03 10.83 8.55
N LYS A 128 21.09 11.24 7.83
CA LYS A 128 21.63 10.44 6.72
C LYS A 128 22.17 9.10 7.21
N ASP A 129 22.87 9.09 8.34
CA ASP A 129 23.38 7.86 8.94
C ASP A 129 22.29 6.86 9.31
N TYR A 130 21.09 7.33 9.60
CA TYR A 130 19.91 6.49 9.82
C TYR A 130 19.31 5.99 8.52
N ALA A 131 19.21 6.85 7.51
CA ALA A 131 18.68 6.49 6.20
C ALA A 131 19.52 5.42 5.50
N ASP A 132 20.85 5.49 5.67
CA ASP A 132 21.79 4.53 5.08
C ASP A 132 21.73 3.13 5.75
N LYS A 133 21.07 3.03 6.91
CA LYS A 133 20.90 1.78 7.68
C LYS A 133 19.50 1.17 7.55
N ALA A 134 18.53 1.89 6.98
CA ALA A 134 17.14 1.47 6.82
C ALA A 134 16.89 0.83 5.45
#